data_2cf27220cbb4133c3f66feefc251e289
#
_entry.id   2cf27220cbb4133c3f66feefc251e289
#
_cell.length_a   1.000
_cell.length_b   1.000
_cell.length_c   1.000
_cell.angle_alpha   90.00
_cell.angle_beta   90.00
_cell.angle_gamma   90.00
#
_symmetry.space_group_name_H-M   'P 1'
#
loop_
_entity.id
_entity.type
_entity.pdbx_description
1 polymer ?
#
loop_
_entity_poly.entity_id
_entity_poly.type
_entity_poly.pdbx_seq_one_letter_code
_entity_poly.pdbx_strand_id
1 'polypeptide(L)'
;MSDDLKQQLQLAHAQGDYAPLLKLIPYAGLIGIECSRVGDELLFKLPANKDNIGNPLLPAIHGGVIAGFMELAAALHLLIFTGAPGVPKIIDFSLDYLRAGQFRDTWAKCQVCRQGRRVANVAITAWQTTEAEPIATARAHFKIDEPLKS
;
A
#
# COMPACT_ATOMS: atom_id res chain seq x y z
N MET A 1 11.84 -11.90 -11.93
CA MET A 1 11.86 -10.43 -11.92
C MET A 1 12.70 -9.96 -13.08
N SER A 2 12.17 -9.05 -13.88
CA SER A 2 12.97 -8.43 -14.92
C SER A 2 14.11 -7.65 -14.28
N ASP A 3 15.28 -7.63 -14.96
CA ASP A 3 16.41 -6.81 -14.49
C ASP A 3 16.02 -5.34 -14.36
N ASP A 4 15.04 -4.91 -15.14
CA ASP A 4 14.46 -3.57 -15.09
C ASP A 4 13.81 -3.27 -13.73
N LEU A 5 13.03 -4.18 -13.15
CA LEU A 5 12.43 -3.97 -11.84
C LEU A 5 13.48 -3.88 -10.72
N LYS A 6 14.55 -4.71 -10.80
CA LYS A 6 15.66 -4.62 -9.85
C LYS A 6 16.34 -3.26 -9.91
N GLN A 7 16.60 -2.77 -11.12
CA GLN A 7 17.20 -1.46 -11.32
C GLN A 7 16.31 -0.35 -10.79
N GLN A 8 15.01 -0.41 -11.04
CA GLN A 8 14.05 0.55 -10.53
C GLN A 8 13.99 0.56 -9.01
N LEU A 9 14.01 -0.62 -8.36
CA LEU A 9 14.07 -0.73 -6.90
C LEU A 9 15.35 -0.13 -6.33
N GLN A 10 16.51 -0.45 -6.91
CA GLN A 10 17.79 0.09 -6.48
C GLN A 10 17.82 1.62 -6.62
N LEU A 11 17.32 2.13 -7.72
CA LEU A 11 17.25 3.56 -7.96
C LEU A 11 16.29 4.26 -6.98
N ALA A 12 15.14 3.66 -6.74
CA ALA A 12 14.17 4.17 -5.77
C ALA A 12 14.77 4.25 -4.36
N HIS A 13 15.48 3.21 -3.92
CA HIS A 13 16.17 3.21 -2.63
C HIS A 13 17.26 4.29 -2.57
N ALA A 14 18.06 4.44 -3.63
CA ALA A 14 19.14 5.41 -3.68
C ALA A 14 18.64 6.86 -3.64
N GLN A 15 17.51 7.12 -4.30
CA GLN A 15 16.93 8.47 -4.41
C GLN A 15 15.87 8.77 -3.34
N GLY A 16 15.38 7.75 -2.63
CA GLY A 16 14.25 7.91 -1.71
C GLY A 16 12.94 8.26 -2.42
N ASP A 17 12.85 8.00 -3.72
CA ASP A 17 11.69 8.28 -4.56
C ASP A 17 11.07 6.97 -5.07
N TYR A 18 9.87 6.66 -4.59
CA TYR A 18 9.15 5.44 -4.94
C TYR A 18 8.05 5.65 -5.99
N ALA A 19 7.87 6.88 -6.47
CA ALA A 19 6.85 7.20 -7.46
C ALA A 19 6.95 6.35 -8.74
N PRO A 20 8.14 6.04 -9.28
CA PRO A 20 8.25 5.16 -10.45
C PRO A 20 7.71 3.76 -10.21
N LEU A 21 7.81 3.23 -8.98
CA LEU A 21 7.27 1.90 -8.65
C LEU A 21 5.74 1.87 -8.63
N LEU A 22 5.11 2.99 -8.27
CA LEU A 22 3.65 3.10 -8.29
C LEU A 22 3.09 2.98 -9.70
N LYS A 23 3.86 3.37 -10.70
CA LYS A 23 3.46 3.28 -12.11
C LYS A 23 3.38 1.83 -12.63
N LEU A 24 3.97 0.88 -11.92
CA LEU A 24 3.88 -0.55 -12.26
C LEU A 24 2.47 -1.09 -12.04
N ILE A 25 1.66 -0.42 -11.23
CA ILE A 25 0.31 -0.82 -10.90
C ILE A 25 -0.66 0.28 -11.39
N PRO A 26 -1.34 0.07 -12.52
CA PRO A 26 -2.23 1.11 -13.09
C PRO A 26 -3.29 1.59 -12.12
N TYR A 27 -3.83 0.71 -11.28
CA TYR A 27 -4.85 1.08 -10.29
C TYR A 27 -4.32 2.05 -9.23
N ALA A 28 -3.04 1.96 -8.87
CA ALA A 28 -2.41 2.92 -7.95
C ALA A 28 -2.43 4.34 -8.51
N GLY A 29 -2.17 4.49 -9.80
CA GLY A 29 -2.29 5.77 -10.50
C GLY A 29 -3.73 6.26 -10.59
N LEU A 30 -4.67 5.33 -10.82
CA LEU A 30 -6.10 5.67 -10.94
C LEU A 30 -6.65 6.30 -9.66
N ILE A 31 -6.36 5.74 -8.50
CA ILE A 31 -6.82 6.30 -7.21
C ILE A 31 -5.88 7.36 -6.63
N GLY A 32 -4.68 7.50 -7.18
CA GLY A 32 -3.75 8.58 -6.86
C GLY A 32 -2.86 8.36 -5.65
N ILE A 33 -2.45 7.11 -5.37
CA ILE A 33 -1.59 6.78 -4.24
C ILE A 33 -0.21 7.44 -4.39
N GLU A 34 0.30 7.96 -3.28
CA GLU A 34 1.66 8.44 -3.16
C GLU A 34 2.39 7.64 -2.06
N CYS A 35 3.71 7.54 -2.18
CA CYS A 35 4.55 6.86 -1.19
C CYS A 35 5.78 7.71 -0.91
N SER A 36 6.08 7.87 0.37
CA SER A 36 7.28 8.58 0.82
C SER A 36 7.97 7.80 1.93
N ARG A 37 9.26 8.08 2.10
CA ARG A 37 10.04 7.53 3.20
C ARG A 37 10.18 8.58 4.29
N VAL A 38 9.84 8.18 5.52
CA VAL A 38 9.99 9.01 6.73
C VAL A 38 10.87 8.24 7.70
N GLY A 39 12.14 8.63 7.80
CA GLY A 39 13.13 7.82 8.53
C GLY A 39 13.34 6.47 7.84
N ASP A 40 13.14 5.38 8.58
CA ASP A 40 13.24 4.01 8.06
C ASP A 40 11.87 3.43 7.68
N GLU A 41 10.82 4.21 7.78
CA GLU A 41 9.44 3.76 7.50
C GLU A 41 8.93 4.29 6.17
N LEU A 42 8.06 3.52 5.52
CA LEU A 42 7.29 3.96 4.37
C LEU A 42 5.94 4.50 4.84
N LEU A 43 5.58 5.65 4.32
CA LEU A 43 4.29 6.28 4.53
C LEU A 43 3.56 6.37 3.20
N PHE A 44 2.37 5.78 3.15
CA PHE A 44 1.50 5.84 1.98
C PHE A 44 0.44 6.90 2.19
N LYS A 45 0.09 7.58 1.10
CA LYS A 45 -0.89 8.66 1.12
C LYS A 45 -1.88 8.47 -0.04
N LEU A 46 -3.15 8.61 0.29
CA LEU A 46 -4.23 8.74 -0.66
C LEU A 46 -4.71 10.20 -0.58
N PRO A 47 -4.30 11.07 -1.51
CA PRO A 47 -4.76 12.45 -1.51
C PRO A 47 -6.27 12.54 -1.70
N ALA A 48 -6.88 13.59 -1.15
CA ALA A 48 -8.29 13.87 -1.36
C ALA A 48 -8.58 14.00 -2.86
N ASN A 49 -9.53 13.20 -3.35
CA ASN A 49 -9.91 13.18 -4.76
C ASN A 49 -11.42 12.95 -4.88
N LYS A 50 -12.09 13.82 -5.60
CA LYS A 50 -13.54 13.76 -5.83
C LYS A 50 -13.96 12.44 -6.47
N ASP A 51 -13.11 11.88 -7.34
CA ASP A 51 -13.40 10.62 -8.04
C ASP A 51 -13.39 9.41 -7.12
N ASN A 52 -12.85 9.54 -5.91
CA ASN A 52 -12.80 8.48 -4.90
C ASN A 52 -13.96 8.56 -3.89
N ILE A 53 -14.88 9.50 -4.05
CA ILE A 53 -16.03 9.65 -3.16
C ILE A 53 -17.09 8.61 -3.51
N GLY A 54 -17.54 7.86 -2.50
CA GLY A 54 -18.60 6.86 -2.63
C GLY A 54 -19.95 7.39 -2.21
N ASN A 55 -19.99 8.29 -1.23
CA ASN A 55 -21.23 8.92 -0.77
C ASN A 55 -21.07 10.45 -0.81
N PRO A 56 -21.62 11.12 -1.82
CA PRO A 56 -21.46 12.56 -1.98
C PRO A 56 -22.20 13.39 -0.93
N LEU A 57 -23.16 12.81 -0.22
CA LEU A 57 -23.95 13.53 0.80
C LEU A 57 -23.16 13.72 2.09
N LEU A 58 -22.23 12.81 2.45
CA LEU A 58 -21.47 12.90 3.70
C LEU A 58 -20.36 13.96 3.65
N PRO A 59 -19.55 14.25 2.61
CA PRO A 59 -19.01 13.33 1.62
C PRO A 59 -18.03 12.32 2.25
N ALA A 60 -18.09 11.09 1.80
CA ALA A 60 -17.25 10.00 2.30
C ALA A 60 -16.54 9.27 1.16
N ILE A 61 -15.30 8.88 1.41
CA ILE A 61 -14.50 8.08 0.49
C ILE A 61 -15.18 6.71 0.34
N HIS A 62 -15.23 6.20 -0.89
CA HIS A 62 -15.74 4.86 -1.16
C HIS A 62 -14.94 3.82 -0.40
N GLY A 63 -15.63 2.92 0.33
CA GLY A 63 -14.97 1.87 1.13
C GLY A 63 -14.07 0.97 0.30
N GLY A 64 -14.45 0.67 -0.94
CA GLY A 64 -13.62 -0.09 -1.88
C GLY A 64 -12.32 0.62 -2.25
N VAL A 65 -12.31 1.96 -2.31
CA VAL A 65 -11.09 2.73 -2.54
C VAL A 65 -10.16 2.64 -1.33
N ILE A 66 -10.69 2.75 -0.12
CA ILE A 66 -9.91 2.56 1.12
C ILE A 66 -9.29 1.16 1.15
N ALA A 67 -10.08 0.13 0.84
CA ALA A 67 -9.60 -1.25 0.77
C ALA A 67 -8.50 -1.42 -0.28
N GLY A 68 -8.72 -0.91 -1.49
CA GLY A 68 -7.72 -0.93 -2.57
C GLY A 68 -6.45 -0.19 -2.21
N PHE A 69 -6.55 0.97 -1.57
CA PHE A 69 -5.43 1.74 -1.06
C PHE A 69 -4.60 0.93 -0.06
N MET A 70 -5.25 0.30 0.91
CA MET A 70 -4.57 -0.48 1.94
C MET A 70 -3.93 -1.75 1.36
N GLU A 71 -4.60 -2.43 0.45
CA GLU A 71 -4.05 -3.59 -0.26
C GLU A 71 -2.81 -3.23 -1.05
N LEU A 72 -2.87 -2.16 -1.83
CA LEU A 72 -1.74 -1.68 -2.63
C LEU A 72 -0.58 -1.22 -1.75
N ALA A 73 -0.85 -0.53 -0.66
CA ALA A 73 0.16 -0.13 0.31
C ALA A 73 0.93 -1.35 0.84
N ALA A 74 0.22 -2.42 1.19
CA ALA A 74 0.85 -3.65 1.67
C ALA A 74 1.68 -4.35 0.59
N ALA A 75 1.17 -4.45 -0.63
CA ALA A 75 1.89 -5.05 -1.75
C ALA A 75 3.18 -4.28 -2.08
N LEU A 76 3.11 -2.97 -2.12
CA LEU A 76 4.26 -2.09 -2.37
C LEU A 76 5.27 -2.13 -1.23
N HIS A 77 4.79 -2.17 0.01
CA HIS A 77 5.65 -2.31 1.18
C HIS A 77 6.49 -3.61 1.10
N LEU A 78 5.85 -4.72 0.79
CA LEU A 78 6.53 -6.00 0.60
C LEU A 78 7.52 -5.94 -0.57
N LEU A 79 7.12 -5.40 -1.71
CA LEU A 79 7.98 -5.27 -2.88
C LEU A 79 9.25 -4.48 -2.56
N ILE A 80 9.11 -3.37 -1.84
CA ILE A 80 10.22 -2.47 -1.51
C ILE A 80 11.17 -3.09 -0.51
N PHE A 81 10.65 -3.76 0.54
CA PHE A 81 11.48 -4.27 1.63
C PHE A 81 11.95 -5.71 1.46
N THR A 82 11.24 -6.54 0.70
CA THR A 82 11.61 -7.96 0.58
C THR A 82 12.44 -8.25 -0.65
N GLY A 83 12.52 -7.31 -1.60
CA GLY A 83 13.16 -7.55 -2.88
C GLY A 83 12.47 -8.67 -3.67
N ALA A 84 11.16 -8.83 -3.49
CA ALA A 84 10.38 -9.84 -4.20
C ALA A 84 10.58 -9.72 -5.71
N PRO A 85 10.55 -10.84 -6.47
CA PRO A 85 10.80 -10.82 -7.92
C PRO A 85 9.71 -10.14 -8.75
N GLY A 86 8.61 -9.75 -8.12
CA GLY A 86 7.50 -9.03 -8.72
C GLY A 86 6.55 -8.53 -7.66
N VAL A 87 5.46 -7.90 -8.08
CA VAL A 87 4.42 -7.44 -7.16
C VAL A 87 3.79 -8.66 -6.48
N PRO A 88 3.81 -8.74 -5.14
CA PRO A 88 3.21 -9.85 -4.42
C PRO A 88 1.73 -10.01 -4.75
N LYS A 89 1.27 -11.25 -4.83
CA LYS A 89 -0.13 -11.58 -5.12
C LYS A 89 -0.92 -11.76 -3.84
N ILE A 90 -2.04 -11.08 -3.72
CA ILE A 90 -2.90 -11.20 -2.56
C ILE A 90 -3.59 -12.58 -2.53
N ILE A 91 -3.58 -13.23 -1.35
CA ILE A 91 -4.27 -14.50 -1.09
C ILE A 91 -5.59 -14.22 -0.38
N ASP A 92 -5.56 -13.41 0.66
CA ASP A 92 -6.74 -12.98 1.38
C ASP A 92 -6.55 -11.58 1.96
N PHE A 93 -7.67 -10.96 2.28
CA PHE A 93 -7.70 -9.60 2.81
C PHE A 93 -8.89 -9.46 3.73
N SER A 94 -8.64 -9.04 4.95
CA SER A 94 -9.65 -8.79 5.97
C SER A 94 -9.54 -7.35 6.45
N LEU A 95 -10.65 -6.62 6.45
CA LEU A 95 -10.65 -5.19 6.73
C LEU A 95 -11.80 -4.85 7.68
N ASP A 96 -11.49 -4.03 8.69
CA ASP A 96 -12.46 -3.43 9.59
C ASP A 96 -12.56 -1.93 9.33
N TYR A 97 -13.72 -1.46 8.94
CA TYR A 97 -14.01 -0.03 8.85
C TYR A 97 -14.43 0.47 10.23
N LEU A 98 -13.64 1.37 10.79
CA LEU A 98 -13.85 1.89 12.15
C LEU A 98 -14.55 3.24 12.15
N ARG A 99 -14.31 4.05 11.11
CA ARG A 99 -14.88 5.38 10.93
C ARG A 99 -15.08 5.66 9.45
N ALA A 100 -16.01 6.54 9.12
CA ALA A 100 -16.14 7.01 7.75
C ALA A 100 -14.89 7.79 7.33
N GLY A 101 -14.33 7.48 6.15
CA GLY A 101 -13.28 8.28 5.54
C GLY A 101 -13.87 9.56 4.97
N GLN A 102 -13.51 10.70 5.52
CA GLN A 102 -13.98 12.00 5.05
C GLN A 102 -13.23 12.44 3.79
N PHE A 103 -13.74 13.44 3.09
CA PHE A 103 -13.08 14.03 1.92
C PHE A 103 -11.84 14.83 2.36
N ARG A 104 -10.78 14.10 2.64
CA ARG A 104 -9.46 14.63 3.00
C ARG A 104 -8.38 13.59 2.75
N ASP A 105 -7.12 13.99 2.85
CA ASP A 105 -5.99 13.08 2.70
C ASP A 105 -6.06 11.93 3.70
N THR A 106 -5.73 10.75 3.24
CA THR A 106 -5.70 9.53 4.05
C THR A 106 -4.30 8.93 4.00
N TRP A 107 -3.84 8.47 5.13
CA TRP A 107 -2.49 7.92 5.32
C TRP A 107 -2.56 6.46 5.67
N ALA A 108 -1.53 5.70 5.33
CA ALA A 108 -1.43 4.31 5.74
C ALA A 108 0.02 3.92 6.03
N LYS A 109 0.17 3.02 7.00
CA LYS A 109 1.41 2.32 7.32
C LYS A 109 1.18 0.83 7.34
N CYS A 110 2.23 0.09 7.03
CA CYS A 110 2.22 -1.37 7.01
C CYS A 110 3.22 -1.92 8.01
N GLN A 111 2.88 -3.05 8.60
CA GLN A 111 3.76 -3.83 9.46
C GLN A 111 3.73 -5.28 8.98
N VAL A 112 4.90 -5.81 8.64
CA VAL A 112 5.03 -7.24 8.31
C VAL A 112 5.02 -8.02 9.61
N CYS A 113 3.93 -8.76 9.86
CA CYS A 113 3.77 -9.53 11.08
C CYS A 113 4.53 -10.85 11.01
N ARG A 114 4.58 -11.46 9.83
CA ARG A 114 5.32 -12.68 9.55
C ARG A 114 5.69 -12.74 8.08
N GLN A 115 6.92 -13.13 7.81
CA GLN A 115 7.39 -13.38 6.47
C GLN A 115 8.01 -14.77 6.39
N GLY A 116 7.32 -15.67 5.69
CA GLY A 116 7.85 -16.97 5.31
C GLY A 116 8.49 -16.93 3.92
N ARG A 117 8.84 -18.09 3.38
CA ARG A 117 9.41 -18.20 2.04
C ARG A 117 8.39 -17.86 0.94
N ARG A 118 7.13 -18.22 1.15
CA ARG A 118 6.08 -18.15 0.13
C ARG A 118 4.91 -17.27 0.50
N VAL A 119 4.74 -16.99 1.79
CA VAL A 119 3.60 -16.21 2.29
C VAL A 119 4.10 -15.17 3.28
N ALA A 120 3.61 -13.95 3.13
CA ALA A 120 3.81 -12.88 4.09
C ALA A 120 2.46 -12.43 4.65
N ASN A 121 2.44 -12.15 5.95
CA ASN A 121 1.30 -11.58 6.65
C ASN A 121 1.61 -10.12 7.00
N VAL A 122 0.75 -9.22 6.54
CA VAL A 122 0.93 -7.77 6.71
C VAL A 122 -0.28 -7.18 7.43
N ALA A 123 -0.03 -6.38 8.46
CA ALA A 123 -1.04 -5.55 9.09
C ALA A 123 -0.97 -4.14 8.50
N ILE A 124 -2.10 -3.54 8.20
CA ILE A 124 -2.21 -2.21 7.62
C ILE A 124 -3.10 -1.34 8.49
N THR A 125 -2.67 -0.12 8.76
CA THR A 125 -3.45 0.89 9.49
C THR A 125 -3.61 2.11 8.62
N ALA A 126 -4.86 2.58 8.46
CA ALA A 126 -5.16 3.80 7.70
C ALA A 126 -5.83 4.82 8.61
N TRP A 127 -5.43 6.09 8.49
CA TRP A 127 -5.94 7.19 9.30
C TRP A 127 -6.00 8.49 8.51
N GLN A 128 -6.70 9.47 9.05
CA GLN A 128 -6.79 10.82 8.47
C GLN A 128 -6.23 11.90 9.40
N THR A 129 -6.70 11.95 10.62
CA THR A 129 -6.27 12.97 11.59
C THR A 129 -5.03 12.53 12.37
N THR A 130 -5.08 11.35 12.95
CA THR A 130 -3.98 10.76 13.74
C THR A 130 -3.99 9.25 13.62
N GLU A 131 -2.79 8.68 13.62
CA GLU A 131 -2.60 7.21 13.55
C GLU A 131 -3.26 6.49 14.73
N ALA A 132 -3.34 7.12 15.91
CA ALA A 132 -3.98 6.56 17.08
C ALA A 132 -5.51 6.41 16.93
N GLU A 133 -6.11 7.11 15.97
CA GLU A 133 -7.54 7.05 15.66
C GLU A 133 -7.75 6.60 14.20
N PRO A 134 -7.47 5.33 13.88
CA PRO A 134 -7.56 4.86 12.51
C PRO A 134 -9.00 4.87 11.99
N ILE A 135 -9.15 5.11 10.69
CA ILE A 135 -10.45 4.95 10.01
C ILE A 135 -10.68 3.49 9.61
N ALA A 136 -9.60 2.74 9.40
CA ALA A 136 -9.66 1.33 9.03
C ALA A 136 -8.39 0.61 9.46
N THR A 137 -8.52 -0.66 9.78
CA THR A 137 -7.41 -1.60 9.99
C THR A 137 -7.64 -2.83 9.13
N ALA A 138 -6.55 -3.42 8.65
CA ALA A 138 -6.62 -4.58 7.77
C ALA A 138 -5.50 -5.56 8.04
N ARG A 139 -5.72 -6.80 7.62
CA ARG A 139 -4.70 -7.85 7.53
C ARG A 139 -4.77 -8.47 6.16
N ALA A 140 -3.60 -8.72 5.60
CA ALA A 140 -3.47 -9.33 4.29
C ALA A 140 -2.43 -10.43 4.30
N HIS A 141 -2.71 -11.51 3.57
CA HIS A 141 -1.73 -12.52 3.25
C HIS A 141 -1.38 -12.41 1.77
N PHE A 142 -0.10 -12.40 1.48
CA PHE A 142 0.42 -12.32 0.13
C PHE A 142 1.25 -13.54 -0.20
N LYS A 143 1.10 -14.02 -1.44
CA LYS A 143 2.03 -14.98 -2.01
C LYS A 143 3.26 -14.22 -2.49
N ILE A 144 4.42 -14.66 -1.99
CA ILE A 144 5.72 -14.14 -2.40
C ILE A 144 6.39 -15.21 -3.24
N ASP A 145 6.80 -14.86 -4.44
CA ASP A 145 7.62 -15.78 -5.24
C ASP A 145 9.04 -15.80 -4.68
N GLU A 146 9.65 -16.97 -4.62
CA GLU A 146 11.05 -17.08 -4.21
C GLU A 146 11.94 -16.34 -5.23
N PRO A 147 12.99 -15.62 -4.75
CA PRO A 147 13.99 -15.06 -5.67
C PRO A 147 14.51 -16.19 -6.55
N LEU A 148 14.57 -15.96 -7.85
CA LEU A 148 15.19 -16.90 -8.77
C LEU A 148 16.61 -17.17 -8.26
N LYS A 149 16.92 -18.43 -8.00
CA LYS A 149 18.27 -18.83 -7.64
C LYS A 149 19.18 -18.46 -8.83
N SER A 150 20.11 -17.58 -8.57
CA SER A 150 21.14 -17.22 -9.54
C SER A 150 22.08 -18.39 -9.83
#